data_f1f5cef624d2bab3ff2c1541664028a4
#
_entry.id   f1f5cef624d2bab3ff2c1541664028a4
#
_cell.length_a   1.000
_cell.length_b   1.000
_cell.length_c   1.000
_cell.angle_alpha   90.00
_cell.angle_beta   90.00
_cell.angle_gamma   90.00
#
_symmetry.space_group_name_H-M   'P 1'
#
loop_
_entity.id
_entity.type
_entity.pdbx_description
1 polymer ?
#
loop_
_entity_poly.entity_id
_entity_poly.type
_entity_poly.pdbx_seq_one_letter_code
_entity_poly.pdbx_strand_id
1 'polypeptide(L)'
;MNYNKKSIEDVNVTGKRVLCRCDFNVPTKDGKITSDKRIVAAMPTIKYLVDHKAKVILCSHMGKPKGEYKPELSLKVVADRISELLGQPVIMAKDVAGEDAKAKAAALQDGQVMLLENTRFEKGETKNDPELSKALASMADLFVNDAFGTAHRAHSSTAGVADYLPAVCGYLIQKEVSIMGKALADPERPFVAILGGAKVSDKLNVINNLLEKVDTLIIGGGMAFTFLAAKGYNIGKSLVDSEKIDYCKEMMAKAEAKGVKLLLPVDAVVAASFPDPIDGPIDVQTVPADAIPADKMGLDIGEKSQALFADAAKSAKTVVWNGPMGVFENPTLAKGTIAVAQALAESSAVTIVGGGDSAAACEQLGFADKITHISTGGGASLEFLEGLELPGIACLQDK
;
A
#
# COMPACT_ATOMS: atom_id res chain seq x y z
N MET A 1 14.89 11.13 0.03
CA MET A 1 13.72 11.70 0.73
C MET A 1 14.02 11.78 2.21
N ASN A 2 13.64 12.88 2.87
CA ASN A 2 13.65 12.96 4.33
C ASN A 2 12.38 12.29 4.88
N TYR A 3 12.56 11.27 5.70
CA TYR A 3 11.46 10.52 6.33
C TYR A 3 11.08 11.06 7.71
N ASN A 4 11.85 12.00 8.25
CA ASN A 4 11.59 12.59 9.57
C ASN A 4 10.69 13.82 9.43
N LYS A 5 9.39 13.56 9.33
CA LYS A 5 8.37 14.59 9.11
C LYS A 5 7.69 14.99 10.41
N LYS A 6 7.29 16.26 10.51
CA LYS A 6 6.42 16.72 11.60
C LYS A 6 5.07 16.04 11.54
N SER A 7 4.56 15.66 12.70
CA SER A 7 3.21 15.12 12.87
C SER A 7 2.29 16.13 13.56
N ILE A 8 1.03 15.75 13.73
CA ILE A 8 0.05 16.54 14.46
C ILE A 8 0.48 16.84 15.91
N GLU A 9 1.35 16.01 16.50
CA GLU A 9 1.88 16.23 17.85
C GLU A 9 2.97 17.31 17.92
N ASP A 10 3.58 17.65 16.79
CA ASP A 10 4.67 18.63 16.70
C ASP A 10 4.17 20.08 16.49
N VAL A 11 2.87 20.27 16.39
CA VAL A 11 2.24 21.58 16.13
C VAL A 11 1.06 21.81 17.07
N ASN A 12 0.73 23.08 17.32
CA ASN A 12 -0.47 23.42 18.07
C ASN A 12 -1.70 23.43 17.14
N VAL A 13 -2.66 22.55 17.42
CA VAL A 13 -3.91 22.43 16.64
C VAL A 13 -5.11 23.07 17.33
N THR A 14 -4.97 23.48 18.60
CA THR A 14 -6.08 24.00 19.43
C THR A 14 -6.68 25.26 18.81
N GLY A 15 -7.99 25.23 18.59
CA GLY A 15 -8.74 26.33 18.01
C GLY A 15 -8.49 26.60 16.53
N LYS A 16 -7.60 25.85 15.89
CA LYS A 16 -7.27 26.00 14.47
C LYS A 16 -8.21 25.19 13.60
N ARG A 17 -8.49 25.71 12.42
CA ARG A 17 -9.18 24.97 11.37
C ARG A 17 -8.15 24.06 10.69
N VAL A 18 -8.36 22.78 10.81
CA VAL A 18 -7.43 21.76 10.31
C VAL A 18 -8.08 21.00 9.17
N LEU A 19 -7.53 21.13 7.96
CA LEU A 19 -7.91 20.32 6.81
C LEU A 19 -7.15 19.00 6.89
N CYS A 20 -7.85 17.91 7.18
CA CYS A 20 -7.27 16.58 7.32
C CYS A 20 -7.66 15.69 6.14
N ARG A 21 -6.68 15.35 5.32
CA ARG A 21 -6.87 14.43 4.18
C ARG A 21 -6.75 12.99 4.65
N CYS A 22 -7.86 12.29 4.59
CA CYS A 22 -7.98 10.87 4.93
C CYS A 22 -8.18 10.01 3.69
N ASP A 23 -8.10 8.71 3.83
CA ASP A 23 -8.49 7.74 2.82
C ASP A 23 -9.79 7.05 3.25
N PHE A 24 -10.91 7.55 2.72
CA PHE A 24 -12.25 7.02 2.93
C PHE A 24 -12.79 6.33 1.68
N ASN A 25 -11.89 5.92 0.78
CA ASN A 25 -12.25 5.14 -0.40
C ASN A 25 -12.63 3.72 0.00
N VAL A 26 -13.81 3.58 0.58
CA VAL A 26 -14.34 2.31 1.11
C VAL A 26 -15.23 1.62 0.09
N PRO A 27 -15.28 0.27 0.10
CA PRO A 27 -16.20 -0.46 -0.75
C PRO A 27 -17.64 -0.29 -0.25
N THR A 28 -18.57 -0.14 -1.19
CA THR A 28 -20.00 -0.04 -0.91
C THR A 28 -20.79 -1.02 -1.77
N LYS A 29 -21.93 -1.46 -1.25
CA LYS A 29 -22.91 -2.26 -1.98
C LYS A 29 -24.30 -1.80 -1.59
N ASP A 30 -25.13 -1.50 -2.58
CA ASP A 30 -26.51 -1.02 -2.36
C ASP A 30 -26.59 0.19 -1.40
N GLY A 31 -25.63 1.14 -1.57
CA GLY A 31 -25.56 2.35 -0.74
C GLY A 31 -25.06 2.14 0.68
N LYS A 32 -24.55 0.95 1.01
CA LYS A 32 -24.02 0.61 2.34
C LYS A 32 -22.54 0.29 2.27
N ILE A 33 -21.78 0.72 3.29
CA ILE A 33 -20.36 0.38 3.43
C ILE A 33 -20.25 -1.11 3.77
N THR A 34 -19.44 -1.84 2.98
CA THR A 34 -19.18 -3.28 3.19
C THR A 34 -17.92 -3.52 4.01
N SER A 35 -17.01 -2.56 4.10
CA SER A 35 -15.86 -2.58 4.98
C SER A 35 -15.50 -1.16 5.39
N ASP A 36 -15.42 -0.92 6.69
CA ASP A 36 -15.08 0.38 7.28
C ASP A 36 -13.62 0.47 7.76
N LYS A 37 -12.78 -0.49 7.39
CA LYS A 37 -11.40 -0.58 7.88
C LYS A 37 -10.61 0.71 7.71
N ARG A 38 -10.73 1.38 6.56
CA ARG A 38 -10.04 2.64 6.28
C ARG A 38 -10.53 3.78 7.16
N ILE A 39 -11.84 3.80 7.44
CA ILE A 39 -12.43 4.80 8.33
C ILE A 39 -11.92 4.59 9.74
N VAL A 40 -11.98 3.35 10.24
CA VAL A 40 -11.48 3.00 11.58
C VAL A 40 -9.99 3.33 11.72
N ALA A 41 -9.20 3.07 10.70
CA ALA A 41 -7.78 3.38 10.68
C ALA A 41 -7.48 4.90 10.78
N ALA A 42 -8.38 5.75 10.29
CA ALA A 42 -8.24 7.21 10.37
C ALA A 42 -8.67 7.77 11.76
N MET A 43 -9.38 7.00 12.56
CA MET A 43 -9.97 7.50 13.81
C MET A 43 -8.94 7.99 14.83
N PRO A 44 -7.76 7.37 15.02
CA PRO A 44 -6.76 7.90 15.96
C PRO A 44 -6.37 9.35 15.67
N THR A 45 -6.13 9.71 14.41
CA THR A 45 -5.82 11.08 13.99
C THR A 45 -7.01 12.01 14.22
N ILE A 46 -8.22 11.59 13.83
CA ILE A 46 -9.43 12.39 13.99
C ILE A 46 -9.72 12.65 15.48
N LYS A 47 -9.64 11.61 16.31
CA LYS A 47 -9.84 11.73 17.77
C LYS A 47 -8.81 12.64 18.43
N TYR A 48 -7.55 12.55 18.03
CA TYR A 48 -6.51 13.46 18.52
C TYR A 48 -6.90 14.92 18.27
N LEU A 49 -7.30 15.23 17.04
CA LEU A 49 -7.68 16.60 16.65
C LEU A 49 -8.91 17.08 17.42
N VAL A 50 -9.91 16.24 17.60
CA VAL A 50 -11.11 16.55 18.37
C VAL A 50 -10.78 16.79 19.84
N ASP A 51 -10.00 15.90 20.46
CA ASP A 51 -9.60 15.98 21.87
C ASP A 51 -8.75 17.22 22.18
N HIS A 52 -7.98 17.67 21.19
CA HIS A 52 -7.16 18.89 21.29
C HIS A 52 -7.88 20.16 20.81
N LYS A 53 -9.21 20.09 20.67
CA LYS A 53 -10.08 21.25 20.37
C LYS A 53 -9.77 21.91 19.03
N ALA A 54 -9.34 21.17 18.03
CA ALA A 54 -9.26 21.64 16.67
C ALA A 54 -10.66 21.75 16.05
N LYS A 55 -10.78 22.58 15.03
CA LYS A 55 -11.94 22.65 14.13
C LYS A 55 -11.61 21.77 12.94
N VAL A 56 -12.22 20.57 12.86
CA VAL A 56 -11.74 19.51 11.97
C VAL A 56 -12.53 19.49 10.66
N ILE A 57 -11.80 19.66 9.55
CA ILE A 57 -12.35 19.59 8.20
C ILE A 57 -11.76 18.37 7.51
N LEU A 58 -12.54 17.29 7.40
CA LEU A 58 -12.11 16.05 6.76
C LEU A 58 -12.35 16.13 5.25
N CYS A 59 -11.44 15.57 4.47
CA CYS A 59 -11.62 15.39 3.03
C CYS A 59 -11.06 14.05 2.56
N SER A 60 -11.65 13.52 1.51
CA SER A 60 -11.24 12.27 0.86
C SER A 60 -11.84 12.18 -0.53
N HIS A 61 -11.29 11.26 -1.32
CA HIS A 61 -11.93 10.77 -2.52
C HIS A 61 -12.69 9.47 -2.24
N MET A 62 -13.58 9.08 -3.16
CA MET A 62 -14.20 7.76 -3.23
C MET A 62 -14.47 7.41 -4.68
N GLY A 63 -13.97 6.25 -5.13
CA GLY A 63 -14.13 5.78 -6.50
C GLY A 63 -13.50 6.69 -7.57
N LYS A 64 -14.06 6.66 -8.75
CA LYS A 64 -13.57 7.39 -9.93
C LYS A 64 -14.69 8.15 -10.63
N PRO A 65 -15.22 9.22 -10.04
CA PRO A 65 -16.33 9.99 -10.62
C PRO A 65 -15.93 10.89 -11.80
N LYS A 66 -14.63 11.07 -12.04
CA LYS A 66 -14.08 11.82 -13.20
C LYS A 66 -14.51 13.30 -13.26
N GLY A 67 -14.57 13.96 -12.11
CA GLY A 67 -14.88 15.37 -12.04
C GLY A 67 -16.38 15.70 -12.16
N GLU A 68 -17.24 14.74 -11.88
CA GLU A 68 -18.69 14.89 -11.91
C GLU A 68 -19.33 14.42 -10.61
N TYR A 69 -20.42 15.06 -10.22
CA TYR A 69 -21.21 14.60 -9.08
C TYR A 69 -21.92 13.27 -9.42
N LYS A 70 -21.71 12.28 -8.58
CA LYS A 70 -22.38 10.98 -8.66
C LYS A 70 -22.90 10.60 -7.28
N PRO A 71 -24.22 10.53 -7.08
CA PRO A 71 -24.82 10.26 -5.76
C PRO A 71 -24.28 8.99 -5.08
N GLU A 72 -24.02 7.95 -5.87
CA GLU A 72 -23.48 6.66 -5.38
C GLU A 72 -22.05 6.77 -4.86
N LEU A 73 -21.32 7.84 -5.19
CA LEU A 73 -19.96 8.12 -4.73
C LEU A 73 -19.89 9.29 -3.74
N SER A 74 -21.03 9.74 -3.22
CA SER A 74 -21.08 10.73 -2.15
C SER A 74 -20.48 10.16 -0.86
N LEU A 75 -19.78 11.01 -0.13
CA LEU A 75 -19.21 10.66 1.18
C LEU A 75 -20.23 10.71 2.33
N LYS A 76 -21.50 10.91 2.06
CA LYS A 76 -22.56 10.96 3.10
C LYS A 76 -22.55 9.72 3.99
N VAL A 77 -22.43 8.53 3.40
CA VAL A 77 -22.36 7.27 4.16
C VAL A 77 -21.13 7.21 5.08
N VAL A 78 -20.04 7.82 4.66
CA VAL A 78 -18.82 7.93 5.47
C VAL A 78 -19.03 8.90 6.64
N ALA A 79 -19.66 10.04 6.41
CA ALA A 79 -20.00 11.00 7.47
C ALA A 79 -20.85 10.35 8.56
N ASP A 80 -21.85 9.57 8.17
CA ASP A 80 -22.73 8.84 9.11
C ASP A 80 -21.94 7.84 9.94
N ARG A 81 -21.01 7.09 9.30
CA ARG A 81 -20.18 6.12 10.01
C ARG A 81 -19.19 6.78 10.97
N ILE A 82 -18.57 7.89 10.57
CA ILE A 82 -17.67 8.64 11.46
C ILE A 82 -18.45 9.19 12.65
N SER A 83 -19.68 9.68 12.43
CA SER A 83 -20.54 10.16 13.51
C SER A 83 -20.81 9.09 14.56
N GLU A 84 -21.07 7.86 14.14
CA GLU A 84 -21.26 6.72 15.04
C GLU A 84 -19.97 6.42 15.84
N LEU A 85 -18.83 6.39 15.17
CA LEU A 85 -17.54 6.08 15.79
C LEU A 85 -17.06 7.15 16.76
N LEU A 86 -17.35 8.43 16.47
CA LEU A 86 -17.01 9.56 17.34
C LEU A 86 -18.00 9.77 18.48
N GLY A 87 -19.23 9.30 18.32
CA GLY A 87 -20.30 9.61 19.27
C GLY A 87 -20.76 11.07 19.23
N GLN A 88 -20.48 11.78 18.13
CA GLN A 88 -20.92 13.15 17.91
C GLN A 88 -21.25 13.38 16.43
N PRO A 89 -22.09 14.37 16.09
CA PRO A 89 -22.44 14.63 14.70
C PRO A 89 -21.23 15.05 13.87
N VAL A 90 -21.21 14.59 12.61
CA VAL A 90 -20.31 15.09 11.58
C VAL A 90 -21.12 15.95 10.62
N ILE A 91 -20.71 17.19 10.44
CA ILE A 91 -21.39 18.16 9.57
C ILE A 91 -20.97 17.85 8.12
N MET A 92 -21.94 17.46 7.29
CA MET A 92 -21.68 17.15 5.88
C MET A 92 -21.81 18.39 5.00
N ALA A 93 -20.76 18.73 4.24
CA ALA A 93 -20.81 19.76 3.22
C ALA A 93 -21.53 19.25 1.96
N LYS A 94 -22.14 20.15 1.21
CA LYS A 94 -22.81 19.83 -0.06
C LYS A 94 -21.85 19.88 -1.26
N ASP A 95 -20.68 20.47 -1.07
CA ASP A 95 -19.66 20.64 -2.10
C ASP A 95 -18.26 20.37 -1.53
N VAL A 96 -17.24 20.50 -2.37
CA VAL A 96 -15.84 20.25 -1.98
C VAL A 96 -15.20 21.52 -1.42
N ALA A 97 -15.27 22.63 -2.16
CA ALA A 97 -14.64 23.88 -1.79
C ALA A 97 -15.45 25.09 -2.27
N GLY A 98 -16.76 24.93 -2.38
CA GLY A 98 -17.70 25.94 -2.79
C GLY A 98 -18.27 26.72 -1.62
N GLU A 99 -19.38 27.42 -1.87
CA GLU A 99 -20.02 28.29 -0.88
C GLU A 99 -20.47 27.56 0.38
N ASP A 100 -21.05 26.36 0.22
CA ASP A 100 -21.57 25.59 1.35
C ASP A 100 -20.43 25.11 2.26
N ALA A 101 -19.37 24.52 1.67
CA ALA A 101 -18.20 24.08 2.44
C ALA A 101 -17.52 25.24 3.17
N LYS A 102 -17.31 26.35 2.49
CA LYS A 102 -16.68 27.56 3.08
C LYS A 102 -17.49 28.13 4.23
N ALA A 103 -18.81 28.23 4.08
CA ALA A 103 -19.71 28.71 5.13
C ALA A 103 -19.70 27.79 6.36
N LYS A 104 -19.77 26.47 6.16
CA LYS A 104 -19.71 25.49 7.24
C LYS A 104 -18.36 25.48 7.93
N ALA A 105 -17.26 25.57 7.18
CA ALA A 105 -15.93 25.67 7.75
C ALA A 105 -15.75 26.92 8.62
N ALA A 106 -16.25 28.06 8.18
CA ALA A 106 -16.22 29.30 8.95
C ALA A 106 -17.04 29.23 10.23
N ALA A 107 -18.11 28.45 10.27
CA ALA A 107 -19.00 28.28 11.42
C ALA A 107 -18.57 27.18 12.39
N LEU A 108 -17.55 26.38 12.07
CA LEU A 108 -17.07 25.32 12.96
C LEU A 108 -16.63 25.86 14.31
N GLN A 109 -16.99 25.11 15.35
CA GLN A 109 -16.54 25.35 16.71
C GLN A 109 -15.44 24.36 17.11
N ASP A 110 -14.73 24.68 18.19
CA ASP A 110 -13.67 23.82 18.72
C ASP A 110 -14.20 22.40 19.01
N GLY A 111 -13.51 21.39 18.48
CA GLY A 111 -13.87 19.98 18.64
C GLY A 111 -14.96 19.48 17.70
N GLN A 112 -15.54 20.33 16.87
CA GLN A 112 -16.48 19.91 15.85
C GLN A 112 -15.76 19.36 14.62
N VAL A 113 -16.47 18.47 13.90
CA VAL A 113 -15.97 17.80 12.71
C VAL A 113 -16.94 18.00 11.55
N MET A 114 -16.40 18.38 10.39
CA MET A 114 -17.14 18.38 9.14
C MET A 114 -16.43 17.50 8.10
N LEU A 115 -17.17 17.03 7.12
CA LEU A 115 -16.66 16.29 5.97
C LEU A 115 -17.05 17.00 4.68
N LEU A 116 -16.07 17.27 3.83
CA LEU A 116 -16.28 17.79 2.49
C LEU A 116 -16.84 16.68 1.59
N GLU A 117 -17.52 17.06 0.52
CA GLU A 117 -17.92 16.08 -0.50
C GLU A 117 -16.69 15.49 -1.21
N ASN A 118 -16.89 14.37 -1.92
CA ASN A 118 -15.86 13.63 -2.62
C ASN A 118 -14.99 14.59 -3.47
N THR A 119 -13.70 14.67 -3.13
CA THR A 119 -12.76 15.59 -3.78
C THR A 119 -12.68 15.37 -5.29
N ARG A 120 -12.90 14.14 -5.76
CA ARG A 120 -12.87 13.80 -7.20
C ARG A 120 -14.15 14.18 -7.95
N PHE A 121 -15.14 14.77 -7.28
CA PHE A 121 -16.22 15.48 -7.96
C PHE A 121 -15.72 16.76 -8.64
N GLU A 122 -14.58 17.29 -8.19
CA GLU A 122 -13.91 18.42 -8.81
C GLU A 122 -12.93 17.99 -9.90
N LYS A 123 -13.04 18.58 -11.09
CA LYS A 123 -12.15 18.27 -12.23
C LYS A 123 -10.68 18.59 -11.94
N GLY A 124 -10.42 19.57 -11.07
CA GLY A 124 -9.08 20.00 -10.73
C GLY A 124 -8.35 19.09 -9.75
N GLU A 125 -9.03 18.19 -9.06
CA GLU A 125 -8.42 17.38 -8.00
C GLU A 125 -7.24 16.55 -8.51
N THR A 126 -7.47 15.71 -9.52
CA THR A 126 -6.43 14.82 -10.05
C THR A 126 -5.39 15.54 -10.91
N LYS A 127 -5.67 16.77 -11.30
CA LYS A 127 -4.76 17.63 -12.07
C LYS A 127 -3.88 18.52 -11.19
N ASN A 128 -4.09 18.43 -9.88
CA ASN A 128 -3.42 19.32 -8.92
C ASN A 128 -3.64 20.81 -9.28
N ASP A 129 -4.87 21.17 -9.60
CA ASP A 129 -5.23 22.53 -10.05
C ASP A 129 -4.97 23.53 -8.91
N PRO A 130 -4.15 24.58 -9.14
CA PRO A 130 -3.88 25.59 -8.13
C PRO A 130 -5.13 26.29 -7.60
N GLU A 131 -6.14 26.53 -8.41
CA GLU A 131 -7.38 27.18 -7.99
C GLU A 131 -8.16 26.34 -6.97
N LEU A 132 -8.25 25.02 -7.21
CA LEU A 132 -8.86 24.12 -6.24
C LEU A 132 -8.02 24.02 -4.97
N SER A 133 -6.71 23.92 -5.10
CA SER A 133 -5.79 23.88 -3.95
C SER A 133 -5.90 25.12 -3.08
N LYS A 134 -5.98 26.29 -3.69
CA LYS A 134 -6.21 27.57 -2.98
C LYS A 134 -7.57 27.61 -2.30
N ALA A 135 -8.61 27.14 -2.97
CA ALA A 135 -9.96 27.10 -2.42
C ALA A 135 -10.04 26.19 -1.19
N LEU A 136 -9.43 25.00 -1.26
CA LEU A 136 -9.31 24.11 -0.10
C LEU A 136 -8.52 24.76 1.03
N ALA A 137 -7.37 25.36 0.72
CA ALA A 137 -6.50 26.01 1.71
C ALA A 137 -7.18 27.20 2.38
N SER A 138 -8.04 27.91 1.67
CA SER A 138 -8.75 29.08 2.21
C SER A 138 -9.66 28.77 3.40
N MET A 139 -10.04 27.50 3.56
CA MET A 139 -10.93 27.06 4.64
C MET A 139 -10.19 26.72 5.93
N ALA A 140 -8.85 26.64 5.92
CA ALA A 140 -8.09 26.10 7.04
C ALA A 140 -6.82 26.89 7.36
N ASP A 141 -6.25 26.61 8.53
CA ASP A 141 -5.01 27.21 9.03
C ASP A 141 -3.84 26.21 8.95
N LEU A 142 -4.15 24.93 8.89
CA LEU A 142 -3.19 23.81 8.89
C LEU A 142 -3.71 22.70 7.99
N PHE A 143 -2.80 22.07 7.24
CA PHE A 143 -3.08 20.86 6.47
C PHE A 143 -2.46 19.64 7.17
N VAL A 144 -3.24 18.58 7.32
CA VAL A 144 -2.79 17.29 7.82
C VAL A 144 -3.03 16.25 6.71
N ASN A 145 -1.97 15.57 6.29
CA ASN A 145 -2.10 14.41 5.41
C ASN A 145 -2.02 13.11 6.21
N ASP A 146 -3.10 12.33 6.16
CA ASP A 146 -3.19 11.03 6.81
C ASP A 146 -3.54 9.91 5.81
N ALA A 147 -3.47 10.20 4.53
CA ALA A 147 -3.83 9.29 3.45
C ALA A 147 -2.59 8.74 2.74
N PHE A 148 -1.95 7.72 3.31
CA PHE A 148 -0.77 7.11 2.71
C PHE A 148 -1.06 6.48 1.34
N GLY A 149 -2.21 5.83 1.19
CA GLY A 149 -2.60 5.16 -0.05
C GLY A 149 -2.67 6.05 -1.30
N THR A 150 -2.79 7.35 -1.11
CA THR A 150 -2.81 8.35 -2.20
C THR A 150 -1.60 9.27 -2.20
N ALA A 151 -0.64 9.06 -1.29
CA ALA A 151 0.52 9.92 -1.13
C ALA A 151 1.47 9.92 -2.33
N HIS A 152 1.41 8.91 -3.18
CA HIS A 152 2.19 8.81 -4.42
C HIS A 152 1.66 9.69 -5.56
N ARG A 153 0.49 10.32 -5.37
CA ARG A 153 -0.15 11.16 -6.39
C ARG A 153 -0.17 12.62 -5.96
N ALA A 154 0.31 13.50 -6.84
CA ALA A 154 0.24 14.94 -6.63
C ALA A 154 -1.15 15.46 -7.03
N HIS A 155 -2.14 15.26 -6.15
CA HIS A 155 -3.49 15.82 -6.29
C HIS A 155 -3.64 17.08 -5.44
N SER A 156 -4.67 17.88 -5.69
CA SER A 156 -4.90 19.11 -4.92
C SER A 156 -5.04 18.82 -3.43
N SER A 157 -5.84 17.82 -3.05
CA SER A 157 -6.08 17.48 -1.64
C SER A 157 -4.96 16.67 -0.97
N THR A 158 -4.00 16.15 -1.72
CA THR A 158 -2.89 15.34 -1.17
C THR A 158 -1.56 16.09 -1.12
N ALA A 159 -1.34 17.01 -2.04
CA ALA A 159 -0.07 17.75 -2.17
C ALA A 159 -0.25 19.24 -2.43
N GLY A 160 -1.14 19.63 -3.34
CA GLY A 160 -1.28 21.01 -3.77
C GLY A 160 -1.66 21.98 -2.64
N VAL A 161 -2.49 21.56 -1.68
CA VAL A 161 -2.85 22.36 -0.51
C VAL A 161 -1.64 22.79 0.32
N ALA A 162 -0.59 21.95 0.34
CA ALA A 162 0.64 22.25 1.10
C ALA A 162 1.46 23.41 0.52
N ASP A 163 1.16 23.86 -0.69
CA ASP A 163 1.76 25.09 -1.25
C ASP A 163 1.22 26.36 -0.58
N TYR A 164 0.08 26.25 0.11
CA TYR A 164 -0.64 27.41 0.69
C TYR A 164 -0.83 27.31 2.20
N LEU A 165 -0.59 26.16 2.81
CA LEU A 165 -0.73 25.93 4.25
C LEU A 165 0.50 25.19 4.81
N PRO A 166 0.83 25.45 6.09
CA PRO A 166 1.73 24.53 6.80
C PRO A 166 1.15 23.11 6.75
N ALA A 167 1.99 22.12 6.54
CA ALA A 167 1.58 20.73 6.34
C ALA A 167 2.34 19.78 7.25
N VAL A 168 1.62 18.92 7.94
CA VAL A 168 2.16 17.85 8.79
C VAL A 168 1.44 16.55 8.53
N CYS A 169 1.95 15.43 9.05
CA CYS A 169 1.29 14.14 8.89
C CYS A 169 0.40 13.78 10.08
N GLY A 170 -0.61 12.97 9.80
CA GLY A 170 -1.34 12.23 10.82
C GLY A 170 -0.62 10.94 11.22
N TYR A 171 -1.23 10.18 12.11
CA TYR A 171 -0.64 8.96 12.67
C TYR A 171 -0.44 7.85 11.65
N LEU A 172 -1.34 7.71 10.65
CA LEU A 172 -1.19 6.69 9.61
C LEU A 172 0.08 6.92 8.78
N ILE A 173 0.26 8.13 8.26
CA ILE A 173 1.46 8.47 7.48
C ILE A 173 2.70 8.41 8.37
N GLN A 174 2.63 8.88 9.60
CA GLN A 174 3.75 8.81 10.54
C GLN A 174 4.23 7.38 10.72
N LYS A 175 3.33 6.45 10.95
CA LYS A 175 3.63 5.02 11.12
C LYS A 175 4.25 4.42 9.86
N GLU A 176 3.63 4.65 8.70
CA GLU A 176 4.12 4.16 7.41
C GLU A 176 5.55 4.66 7.12
N VAL A 177 5.75 5.96 7.24
CA VAL A 177 7.04 6.61 6.93
C VAL A 177 8.12 6.21 7.93
N SER A 178 7.81 6.13 9.22
CA SER A 178 8.80 5.76 10.24
C SER A 178 9.26 4.30 10.09
N ILE A 179 8.34 3.37 9.86
CA ILE A 179 8.67 1.95 9.74
C ILE A 179 9.34 1.64 8.40
N MET A 180 8.71 2.03 7.29
CA MET A 180 9.25 1.75 5.95
C MET A 180 10.49 2.58 5.65
N GLY A 181 10.52 3.83 6.10
CA GLY A 181 11.67 4.71 5.93
C GLY A 181 12.91 4.17 6.64
N LYS A 182 12.77 3.71 7.89
CA LYS A 182 13.85 3.07 8.64
C LYS A 182 14.34 1.79 7.95
N ALA A 183 13.41 0.95 7.50
CA ALA A 183 13.75 -0.29 6.80
C ALA A 183 14.56 -0.05 5.52
N LEU A 184 14.29 1.03 4.79
CA LEU A 184 15.01 1.35 3.56
C LEU A 184 16.30 2.14 3.80
N ALA A 185 16.35 3.00 4.80
CA ALA A 185 17.49 3.87 5.07
C ALA A 185 18.54 3.24 5.99
N ASP A 186 18.10 2.55 7.05
CA ASP A 186 18.96 1.99 8.09
C ASP A 186 18.34 0.70 8.67
N PRO A 187 18.24 -0.37 7.86
CA PRO A 187 17.64 -1.62 8.32
C PRO A 187 18.55 -2.35 9.30
N GLU A 188 17.96 -3.02 10.29
CA GLU A 188 18.67 -4.05 11.03
C GLU A 188 18.93 -5.25 10.11
N ARG A 189 20.18 -5.72 10.06
CA ARG A 189 20.60 -6.79 9.16
C ARG A 189 20.71 -8.14 9.86
N PRO A 190 20.45 -9.27 9.17
CA PRO A 190 20.21 -9.36 7.72
C PRO A 190 18.87 -8.75 7.30
N PHE A 191 18.89 -8.04 6.16
CA PHE A 191 17.70 -7.49 5.53
C PHE A 191 17.31 -8.37 4.33
N VAL A 192 16.10 -8.92 4.39
CA VAL A 192 15.54 -9.81 3.37
C VAL A 192 14.33 -9.14 2.73
N ALA A 193 14.31 -9.07 1.42
CA ALA A 193 13.13 -8.68 0.66
C ALA A 193 12.55 -9.89 -0.08
N ILE A 194 11.24 -10.01 -0.07
CA ILE A 194 10.48 -11.06 -0.75
C ILE A 194 9.53 -10.39 -1.75
N LEU A 195 9.71 -10.65 -3.02
CA LEU A 195 8.89 -10.13 -4.09
C LEU A 195 8.19 -11.25 -4.82
N GLY A 196 6.91 -11.09 -5.06
CA GLY A 196 6.09 -11.99 -5.84
C GLY A 196 5.16 -11.21 -6.77
N GLY A 197 4.20 -11.91 -7.34
CA GLY A 197 3.26 -11.36 -8.30
C GLY A 197 3.41 -11.97 -9.69
N ALA A 198 2.61 -11.51 -10.66
CA ALA A 198 2.48 -12.16 -11.95
C ALA A 198 3.62 -11.83 -12.91
N LYS A 199 4.00 -10.55 -13.02
CA LYS A 199 4.93 -10.07 -14.05
C LYS A 199 6.11 -9.30 -13.46
N VAL A 200 7.30 -9.57 -13.98
CA VAL A 200 8.51 -8.84 -13.61
C VAL A 200 8.45 -7.37 -14.02
N SER A 201 7.79 -7.06 -15.12
CA SER A 201 7.60 -5.67 -15.60
C SER A 201 6.90 -4.76 -14.61
N ASP A 202 6.10 -5.32 -13.71
CA ASP A 202 5.39 -4.55 -12.68
C ASP A 202 6.31 -4.14 -11.51
N LYS A 203 7.52 -4.72 -11.43
CA LYS A 203 8.43 -4.55 -10.28
C LYS A 203 9.87 -4.22 -10.64
N LEU A 204 10.11 -3.72 -11.86
CA LEU A 204 11.47 -3.45 -12.35
C LEU A 204 12.27 -2.53 -11.42
N ASN A 205 11.67 -1.41 -11.05
CA ASN A 205 12.34 -0.40 -10.21
C ASN A 205 12.45 -0.86 -8.76
N VAL A 206 11.49 -1.62 -8.28
CA VAL A 206 11.53 -2.20 -6.92
C VAL A 206 12.71 -3.17 -6.80
N ILE A 207 12.86 -4.08 -7.77
CA ILE A 207 13.96 -5.04 -7.81
C ILE A 207 15.29 -4.30 -7.83
N ASN A 208 15.43 -3.35 -8.74
CA ASN A 208 16.67 -2.60 -8.91
C ASN A 208 17.04 -1.80 -7.64
N ASN A 209 16.08 -1.14 -7.01
CA ASN A 209 16.29 -0.38 -5.78
C ASN A 209 16.60 -1.28 -4.58
N LEU A 210 15.89 -2.38 -4.42
CA LEU A 210 16.12 -3.29 -3.30
C LEU A 210 17.47 -4.01 -3.38
N LEU A 211 17.98 -4.32 -4.58
CA LEU A 211 19.30 -4.90 -4.75
C LEU A 211 20.42 -3.99 -4.20
N GLU A 212 20.19 -2.67 -4.12
CA GLU A 212 21.13 -1.73 -3.49
C GLU A 212 21.11 -1.79 -1.96
N LYS A 213 20.10 -2.42 -1.35
CA LYS A 213 19.80 -2.28 0.07
C LYS A 213 19.81 -3.59 0.85
N VAL A 214 19.41 -4.69 0.22
CA VAL A 214 19.17 -5.97 0.91
C VAL A 214 20.39 -6.87 0.95
N ASP A 215 20.40 -7.79 1.90
CA ASP A 215 21.37 -8.89 1.96
C ASP A 215 20.89 -10.09 1.14
N THR A 216 19.57 -10.30 1.09
CA THR A 216 18.93 -11.37 0.32
C THR A 216 17.68 -10.83 -0.36
N LEU A 217 17.53 -11.16 -1.64
CA LEU A 217 16.31 -10.89 -2.41
C LEU A 217 15.71 -12.23 -2.84
N ILE A 218 14.46 -12.45 -2.47
CA ILE A 218 13.68 -13.64 -2.82
C ILE A 218 12.67 -13.26 -3.89
N ILE A 219 12.65 -13.99 -4.99
CA ILE A 219 11.70 -13.80 -6.09
C ILE A 219 10.82 -15.04 -6.17
N GLY A 220 9.51 -14.83 -6.05
CA GLY A 220 8.49 -15.86 -6.21
C GLY A 220 7.37 -15.43 -7.15
N GLY A 221 6.29 -16.19 -7.17
CA GLY A 221 5.15 -15.91 -8.04
C GLY A 221 5.44 -16.12 -9.52
N GLY A 222 4.53 -15.68 -10.37
CA GLY A 222 4.67 -15.80 -11.83
C GLY A 222 5.90 -15.10 -12.40
N MET A 223 6.31 -14.00 -11.77
CA MET A 223 7.50 -13.25 -12.19
C MET A 223 8.81 -14.05 -12.05
N ALA A 224 8.85 -15.07 -11.18
CA ALA A 224 10.02 -15.91 -11.02
C ALA A 224 10.36 -16.71 -12.28
N PHE A 225 9.35 -17.05 -13.10
CA PHE A 225 9.57 -17.85 -14.31
C PHE A 225 10.35 -17.07 -15.38
N THR A 226 10.25 -15.75 -15.42
CA THR A 226 11.09 -14.93 -16.30
C THR A 226 12.56 -15.02 -15.88
N PHE A 227 12.85 -15.01 -14.58
CA PHE A 227 14.20 -15.23 -14.05
C PHE A 227 14.71 -16.65 -14.35
N LEU A 228 13.85 -17.67 -14.21
CA LEU A 228 14.23 -19.04 -14.52
C LEU A 228 14.50 -19.23 -16.01
N ALA A 229 13.71 -18.62 -16.88
CA ALA A 229 13.96 -18.57 -18.32
C ALA A 229 15.30 -17.87 -18.65
N ALA A 230 15.62 -16.79 -17.91
CA ALA A 230 16.89 -16.08 -18.05
C ALA A 230 18.10 -16.96 -17.66
N LYS A 231 17.90 -17.93 -16.76
CA LYS A 231 18.91 -18.94 -16.43
C LYS A 231 19.05 -20.04 -17.48
N GLY A 232 18.20 -20.05 -18.50
CA GLY A 232 18.17 -21.05 -19.56
C GLY A 232 17.28 -22.26 -19.28
N TYR A 233 16.44 -22.20 -18.22
CA TYR A 233 15.53 -23.29 -17.88
C TYR A 233 14.30 -23.29 -18.80
N ASN A 234 13.80 -24.48 -19.10
CA ASN A 234 12.52 -24.64 -19.77
C ASN A 234 11.40 -24.47 -18.74
N ILE A 235 10.53 -23.51 -18.97
CA ILE A 235 9.45 -23.15 -18.05
C ILE A 235 8.07 -23.62 -18.52
N GLY A 236 8.01 -24.41 -19.61
CA GLY A 236 6.77 -24.92 -20.19
C GLY A 236 5.83 -23.79 -20.63
N LYS A 237 4.57 -23.88 -20.18
CA LYS A 237 3.54 -22.87 -20.43
C LYS A 237 3.47 -21.79 -19.35
N SER A 238 4.44 -21.76 -18.44
CA SER A 238 4.47 -20.78 -17.35
C SER A 238 4.46 -19.35 -17.88
N LEU A 239 3.91 -18.45 -17.08
CA LEU A 239 3.90 -17.02 -17.39
C LEU A 239 5.34 -16.52 -17.58
N VAL A 240 5.61 -15.79 -18.65
CA VAL A 240 6.92 -15.24 -18.95
C VAL A 240 6.77 -13.86 -19.56
N ASP A 241 7.61 -12.94 -19.11
CA ASP A 241 7.76 -11.62 -19.71
C ASP A 241 9.00 -11.67 -20.64
N SER A 242 8.80 -12.13 -21.88
CA SER A 242 9.88 -12.42 -22.82
C SER A 242 10.75 -11.21 -23.16
N GLU A 243 10.18 -10.01 -23.06
CA GLU A 243 10.93 -8.75 -23.30
C GLU A 243 11.83 -8.38 -22.13
N LYS A 244 11.70 -9.03 -20.97
CA LYS A 244 12.41 -8.75 -19.73
C LYS A 244 13.45 -9.80 -19.34
N ILE A 245 13.72 -10.78 -20.20
CA ILE A 245 14.74 -11.81 -19.95
C ILE A 245 16.13 -11.18 -19.78
N ASP A 246 16.51 -10.23 -20.63
CA ASP A 246 17.80 -9.53 -20.51
C ASP A 246 17.87 -8.70 -19.24
N TYR A 247 16.79 -8.05 -18.86
CA TYR A 247 16.69 -7.35 -17.58
C TYR A 247 16.93 -8.29 -16.39
N CYS A 248 16.32 -9.48 -16.41
CA CYS A 248 16.52 -10.47 -15.36
C CYS A 248 17.98 -10.93 -15.27
N LYS A 249 18.64 -11.11 -16.42
CA LYS A 249 20.08 -11.42 -16.46
C LYS A 249 20.92 -10.30 -15.84
N GLU A 250 20.60 -9.05 -16.14
CA GLU A 250 21.29 -7.88 -15.57
C GLU A 250 21.09 -7.82 -14.05
N MET A 251 19.88 -8.10 -13.56
CA MET A 251 19.58 -8.09 -12.11
C MET A 251 20.29 -9.22 -11.38
N MET A 252 20.39 -10.41 -11.97
CA MET A 252 21.18 -11.52 -11.41
C MET A 252 22.66 -11.17 -11.34
N ALA A 253 23.21 -10.55 -12.38
CA ALA A 253 24.59 -10.09 -12.40
C ALA A 253 24.83 -8.97 -11.38
N LYS A 254 23.91 -8.04 -11.24
CA LYS A 254 23.95 -6.98 -10.24
C LYS A 254 23.96 -7.53 -8.83
N ALA A 255 23.10 -8.50 -8.54
CA ALA A 255 23.05 -9.17 -7.24
C ALA A 255 24.40 -9.80 -6.90
N GLU A 256 24.98 -10.54 -7.82
CA GLU A 256 26.29 -11.18 -7.63
C GLU A 256 27.38 -10.13 -7.37
N ALA A 257 27.45 -9.06 -8.18
CA ALA A 257 28.43 -8.00 -8.03
C ALA A 257 28.32 -7.27 -6.69
N LYS A 258 27.13 -7.17 -6.12
CA LYS A 258 26.87 -6.52 -4.82
C LYS A 258 26.93 -7.48 -3.63
N GLY A 259 27.16 -8.77 -3.86
CA GLY A 259 27.15 -9.77 -2.79
C GLY A 259 25.77 -10.05 -2.22
N VAL A 260 24.71 -9.74 -2.95
CA VAL A 260 23.32 -10.03 -2.57
C VAL A 260 22.95 -11.44 -2.99
N LYS A 261 22.40 -12.22 -2.06
CA LYS A 261 21.83 -13.54 -2.39
C LYS A 261 20.50 -13.36 -3.10
N LEU A 262 20.44 -13.75 -4.36
CA LEU A 262 19.20 -13.78 -5.11
C LEU A 262 18.66 -15.21 -5.09
N LEU A 263 17.57 -15.45 -4.36
CA LEU A 263 16.93 -16.75 -4.23
C LEU A 263 15.74 -16.87 -5.18
N LEU A 264 15.80 -17.86 -6.05
CA LEU A 264 14.73 -18.22 -6.96
C LEU A 264 14.11 -19.56 -6.52
N PRO A 265 12.88 -19.88 -6.94
CA PRO A 265 12.31 -21.19 -6.69
C PRO A 265 13.20 -22.31 -7.24
N VAL A 266 13.36 -23.38 -6.46
CA VAL A 266 14.08 -24.60 -6.85
C VAL A 266 13.13 -25.69 -7.30
N ASP A 267 11.85 -25.53 -7.02
CA ASP A 267 10.76 -26.39 -7.47
C ASP A 267 9.49 -25.56 -7.71
N ALA A 268 8.55 -26.14 -8.42
CA ALA A 268 7.29 -25.48 -8.75
C ALA A 268 6.13 -26.47 -8.69
N VAL A 269 4.99 -25.99 -8.26
CA VAL A 269 3.71 -26.67 -8.36
C VAL A 269 3.12 -26.33 -9.72
N VAL A 270 2.92 -27.33 -10.57
CA VAL A 270 2.51 -27.16 -11.96
C VAL A 270 1.16 -27.81 -12.23
N ALA A 271 0.44 -27.27 -13.21
CA ALA A 271 -0.82 -27.79 -13.71
C ALA A 271 -0.91 -27.64 -15.23
N ALA A 272 -1.87 -28.33 -15.85
CA ALA A 272 -2.08 -28.28 -17.29
C ALA A 272 -2.63 -26.92 -17.75
N SER A 273 -3.39 -26.21 -16.87
CA SER A 273 -4.02 -24.93 -17.16
C SER A 273 -4.23 -24.12 -15.88
N PHE A 274 -4.46 -22.83 -16.06
CA PHE A 274 -4.86 -21.97 -14.94
C PHE A 274 -6.23 -22.39 -14.39
N PRO A 275 -6.45 -22.35 -13.06
CA PRO A 275 -7.72 -22.76 -12.48
C PRO A 275 -8.88 -21.86 -12.93
N ASP A 276 -9.99 -22.49 -13.31
CA ASP A 276 -11.22 -21.82 -13.70
C ASP A 276 -12.43 -22.63 -13.17
N PRO A 277 -13.17 -22.12 -12.16
CA PRO A 277 -12.94 -20.83 -11.48
C PRO A 277 -11.62 -20.80 -10.70
N ILE A 278 -11.12 -19.60 -10.37
CA ILE A 278 -9.80 -19.42 -9.75
C ILE A 278 -9.61 -20.22 -8.45
N ASP A 279 -10.69 -20.42 -7.68
CA ASP A 279 -10.72 -21.15 -6.43
C ASP A 279 -11.18 -22.60 -6.58
N GLY A 280 -11.36 -23.05 -7.84
CA GLY A 280 -11.88 -24.38 -8.16
C GLY A 280 -10.85 -25.50 -8.00
N PRO A 281 -11.31 -26.76 -8.10
CA PRO A 281 -10.44 -27.92 -8.04
C PRO A 281 -9.40 -27.89 -9.16
N ILE A 282 -8.18 -28.32 -8.84
CA ILE A 282 -7.10 -28.39 -9.82
C ILE A 282 -6.15 -29.56 -9.49
N ASP A 283 -5.79 -30.32 -10.52
CA ASP A 283 -4.78 -31.37 -10.42
C ASP A 283 -3.40 -30.75 -10.58
N VAL A 284 -2.54 -30.98 -9.62
CA VAL A 284 -1.20 -30.42 -9.57
C VAL A 284 -0.13 -31.48 -9.39
N GLN A 285 1.08 -31.14 -9.81
CA GLN A 285 2.29 -31.91 -9.64
C GLN A 285 3.41 -30.98 -9.20
N THR A 286 4.27 -31.42 -8.29
CA THR A 286 5.48 -30.66 -7.94
C THR A 286 6.66 -31.21 -8.75
N VAL A 287 7.37 -30.33 -9.43
CA VAL A 287 8.52 -30.65 -10.26
C VAL A 287 9.71 -29.74 -9.93
N PRO A 288 10.95 -30.16 -10.22
CA PRO A 288 12.09 -29.26 -10.15
C PRO A 288 11.90 -28.04 -11.08
N ALA A 289 12.41 -26.89 -10.66
CA ALA A 289 12.26 -25.65 -11.43
C ALA A 289 12.97 -25.68 -12.80
N ASP A 290 13.98 -26.54 -12.95
CA ASP A 290 14.71 -26.74 -14.20
C ASP A 290 14.11 -27.87 -15.07
N ALA A 291 13.01 -28.47 -14.66
CA ALA A 291 12.39 -29.61 -15.33
C ALA A 291 10.86 -29.46 -15.44
N ILE A 292 10.36 -28.27 -15.71
CA ILE A 292 8.94 -28.03 -15.92
C ILE A 292 8.52 -28.65 -17.27
N PRO A 293 7.53 -29.56 -17.29
CA PRO A 293 7.06 -30.15 -18.54
C PRO A 293 6.55 -29.12 -19.53
N ALA A 294 6.75 -29.34 -20.83
CA ALA A 294 6.38 -28.40 -21.89
C ALA A 294 4.88 -28.10 -21.94
N ASP A 295 4.04 -29.02 -21.48
CA ASP A 295 2.57 -28.91 -21.44
C ASP A 295 2.01 -28.42 -20.09
N LYS A 296 2.88 -28.01 -19.17
CA LYS A 296 2.50 -27.56 -17.83
C LYS A 296 2.92 -26.11 -17.57
N MET A 297 2.20 -25.47 -16.68
CA MET A 297 2.52 -24.13 -16.16
C MET A 297 2.74 -24.15 -14.66
N GLY A 298 3.70 -23.38 -14.17
CA GLY A 298 3.92 -23.17 -12.75
C GLY A 298 2.90 -22.20 -12.16
N LEU A 299 2.31 -22.56 -11.02
CA LEU A 299 1.25 -21.80 -10.36
C LEU A 299 1.51 -21.56 -8.87
N ASP A 300 2.52 -22.18 -8.30
CA ASP A 300 2.98 -21.95 -6.93
C ASP A 300 4.43 -22.49 -6.79
N ILE A 301 5.07 -22.10 -5.70
CA ILE A 301 6.37 -22.69 -5.31
C ILE A 301 6.16 -24.02 -4.59
N GLY A 302 7.10 -24.95 -4.79
CA GLY A 302 7.07 -26.24 -4.13
C GLY A 302 7.63 -26.22 -2.71
N GLU A 303 7.59 -27.37 -2.03
CA GLU A 303 8.01 -27.51 -0.63
C GLU A 303 9.48 -27.15 -0.39
N LYS A 304 10.37 -27.48 -1.33
CA LYS A 304 11.80 -27.14 -1.21
C LYS A 304 12.03 -25.66 -1.28
N SER A 305 11.33 -24.96 -2.18
CA SER A 305 11.37 -23.51 -2.27
C SER A 305 10.78 -22.86 -1.02
N GLN A 306 9.68 -23.39 -0.49
CA GLN A 306 9.05 -22.93 0.75
C GLN A 306 10.05 -22.99 1.92
N ALA A 307 10.76 -24.10 2.08
CA ALA A 307 11.77 -24.27 3.12
C ALA A 307 12.94 -23.28 2.94
N LEU A 308 13.44 -23.14 1.71
CA LEU A 308 14.52 -22.21 1.39
C LEU A 308 14.16 -20.76 1.73
N PHE A 309 12.98 -20.34 1.34
CA PHE A 309 12.49 -18.97 1.57
C PHE A 309 12.17 -18.72 3.04
N ALA A 310 11.56 -19.69 3.71
CA ALA A 310 11.26 -19.63 5.14
C ALA A 310 12.54 -19.50 5.98
N ASP A 311 13.58 -20.26 5.67
CA ASP A 311 14.86 -20.19 6.39
C ASP A 311 15.50 -18.83 6.25
N ALA A 312 15.50 -18.25 5.05
CA ALA A 312 16.03 -16.92 4.82
C ALA A 312 15.23 -15.85 5.60
N ALA A 313 13.91 -15.94 5.59
CA ALA A 313 13.04 -14.99 6.31
C ALA A 313 13.21 -15.11 7.84
N LYS A 314 13.30 -16.32 8.38
CA LYS A 314 13.45 -16.54 9.83
C LYS A 314 14.80 -16.07 10.38
N SER A 315 15.85 -16.12 9.58
CA SER A 315 17.18 -15.67 9.99
C SER A 315 17.36 -14.15 9.88
N ALA A 316 16.42 -13.44 9.29
CA ALA A 316 16.47 -12.00 9.08
C ALA A 316 16.19 -11.21 10.37
N LYS A 317 16.65 -9.94 10.38
CA LYS A 317 16.28 -8.93 11.36
C LYS A 317 15.25 -7.94 10.80
N THR A 318 15.22 -7.78 9.49
CA THR A 318 14.23 -6.97 8.75
C THR A 318 13.77 -7.75 7.54
N VAL A 319 12.46 -7.85 7.34
CA VAL A 319 11.84 -8.48 6.17
C VAL A 319 10.81 -7.54 5.56
N VAL A 320 10.89 -7.33 4.26
CA VAL A 320 9.87 -6.64 3.47
C VAL A 320 9.31 -7.63 2.46
N TRP A 321 8.00 -7.78 2.43
CA TRP A 321 7.31 -8.67 1.52
C TRP A 321 6.25 -7.95 0.69
N ASN A 322 6.29 -8.12 -0.62
CA ASN A 322 5.32 -7.57 -1.57
C ASN A 322 5.05 -8.59 -2.70
N GLY A 323 3.84 -9.10 -2.75
CA GLY A 323 3.34 -10.00 -3.79
C GLY A 323 3.31 -11.48 -3.39
N PRO A 324 2.26 -12.21 -3.79
CA PRO A 324 2.09 -13.62 -3.46
C PRO A 324 3.07 -14.52 -4.21
N MET A 325 3.29 -15.73 -3.68
CA MET A 325 4.20 -16.73 -4.26
C MET A 325 3.53 -17.61 -5.32
N GLY A 326 2.22 -17.59 -5.39
CA GLY A 326 1.42 -18.37 -6.32
C GLY A 326 0.00 -17.85 -6.43
N VAL A 327 -0.88 -18.65 -7.02
CA VAL A 327 -2.32 -18.32 -7.15
C VAL A 327 -3.00 -18.60 -5.81
N PHE A 328 -2.78 -17.71 -4.83
CA PHE A 328 -3.17 -17.92 -3.43
C PHE A 328 -4.69 -17.94 -3.20
N GLU A 329 -5.47 -17.46 -4.14
CA GLU A 329 -6.94 -17.52 -4.12
C GLU A 329 -7.43 -18.97 -4.26
N ASN A 330 -6.56 -19.87 -4.78
CA ASN A 330 -6.84 -21.29 -4.88
C ASN A 330 -6.22 -22.02 -3.68
N PRO A 331 -7.01 -22.77 -2.88
CA PRO A 331 -6.48 -23.46 -1.69
C PRO A 331 -5.32 -24.43 -1.98
N THR A 332 -5.34 -25.09 -3.14
CA THR A 332 -4.28 -26.02 -3.55
C THR A 332 -2.98 -25.26 -3.91
N LEU A 333 -3.08 -24.04 -4.39
CA LEU A 333 -1.99 -23.20 -4.88
C LEU A 333 -1.58 -22.11 -3.89
N ALA A 334 -2.13 -22.12 -2.67
CA ALA A 334 -1.85 -21.13 -1.63
C ALA A 334 -0.70 -21.50 -0.70
N LYS A 335 -0.22 -22.72 -0.77
CA LYS A 335 0.76 -23.28 0.20
C LYS A 335 2.06 -22.49 0.25
N GLY A 336 2.55 -22.03 -0.88
CA GLY A 336 3.77 -21.22 -0.95
C GLY A 336 3.60 -19.86 -0.26
N THR A 337 2.50 -19.20 -0.50
CA THR A 337 2.16 -17.91 0.13
C THR A 337 1.93 -18.08 1.64
N ILE A 338 1.25 -19.16 2.06
CA ILE A 338 1.06 -19.52 3.47
C ILE A 338 2.42 -19.74 4.15
N ALA A 339 3.32 -20.46 3.52
CA ALA A 339 4.64 -20.74 4.09
C ALA A 339 5.45 -19.46 4.33
N VAL A 340 5.40 -18.51 3.41
CA VAL A 340 6.04 -17.20 3.57
C VAL A 340 5.37 -16.41 4.71
N ALA A 341 4.05 -16.31 4.74
CA ALA A 341 3.32 -15.60 5.78
C ALA A 341 3.61 -16.20 7.17
N GLN A 342 3.64 -17.53 7.28
CA GLN A 342 3.96 -18.23 8.52
C GLN A 342 5.41 -17.98 8.95
N ALA A 343 6.36 -17.98 8.03
CA ALA A 343 7.76 -17.68 8.33
C ALA A 343 7.92 -16.24 8.90
N LEU A 344 7.22 -15.27 8.34
CA LEU A 344 7.19 -13.90 8.86
C LEU A 344 6.55 -13.85 10.25
N ALA A 345 5.44 -14.55 10.43
CA ALA A 345 4.72 -14.60 11.71
C ALA A 345 5.55 -15.21 12.84
N GLU A 346 6.40 -16.20 12.53
CA GLU A 346 7.27 -16.88 13.48
C GLU A 346 8.62 -16.18 13.67
N SER A 347 8.95 -15.22 12.81
CA SER A 347 10.22 -14.48 12.86
C SER A 347 10.20 -13.44 13.98
N SER A 348 11.36 -13.22 14.60
CA SER A 348 11.58 -12.09 15.51
C SER A 348 11.96 -10.80 14.80
N ALA A 349 12.02 -10.82 13.46
CA ALA A 349 12.36 -9.66 12.64
C ALA A 349 11.29 -8.58 12.67
N VAL A 350 11.68 -7.37 12.31
CA VAL A 350 10.73 -6.34 11.86
C VAL A 350 10.18 -6.79 10.52
N THR A 351 8.90 -7.10 10.47
CA THR A 351 8.23 -7.63 9.28
C THR A 351 7.27 -6.60 8.69
N ILE A 352 7.45 -6.29 7.42
CA ILE A 352 6.68 -5.29 6.70
C ILE A 352 6.05 -5.97 5.49
N VAL A 353 4.74 -5.89 5.36
CA VAL A 353 3.98 -6.41 4.22
C VAL A 353 3.36 -5.26 3.47
N GLY A 354 3.62 -5.17 2.18
CA GLY A 354 3.06 -4.18 1.27
C GLY A 354 2.34 -4.82 0.10
N GLY A 355 1.41 -4.08 -0.48
CA GLY A 355 0.60 -4.55 -1.61
C GLY A 355 -0.70 -5.25 -1.17
N GLY A 356 -1.74 -5.07 -2.00
CA GLY A 356 -3.09 -5.53 -1.68
C GLY A 356 -3.19 -7.05 -1.52
N ASP A 357 -2.55 -7.80 -2.40
CA ASP A 357 -2.61 -9.28 -2.39
C ASP A 357 -1.89 -9.86 -1.18
N SER A 358 -0.70 -9.36 -0.86
CA SER A 358 0.06 -9.83 0.31
C SER A 358 -0.64 -9.49 1.62
N ALA A 359 -1.18 -8.28 1.73
CA ALA A 359 -1.97 -7.86 2.89
C ALA A 359 -3.23 -8.73 3.04
N ALA A 360 -3.96 -8.95 1.94
CA ALA A 360 -5.14 -9.82 1.92
C ALA A 360 -4.79 -11.25 2.32
N ALA A 361 -3.66 -11.78 1.82
CA ALA A 361 -3.18 -13.10 2.19
C ALA A 361 -2.92 -13.21 3.70
N CYS A 362 -2.23 -12.23 4.30
CA CYS A 362 -1.98 -12.21 5.74
C CYS A 362 -3.26 -12.18 6.56
N GLU A 363 -4.24 -11.38 6.14
CA GLU A 363 -5.52 -11.27 6.83
C GLU A 363 -6.36 -12.55 6.70
N GLN A 364 -6.50 -13.06 5.48
CA GLN A 364 -7.29 -14.27 5.21
C GLN A 364 -6.71 -15.52 5.89
N LEU A 365 -5.39 -15.60 5.98
CA LEU A 365 -4.70 -16.71 6.60
C LEU A 365 -4.50 -16.58 8.11
N GLY A 366 -4.98 -15.48 8.71
CA GLY A 366 -4.96 -15.26 10.15
C GLY A 366 -3.59 -14.87 10.72
N PHE A 367 -2.67 -14.35 9.91
CA PHE A 367 -1.33 -13.95 10.35
C PHE A 367 -1.16 -12.45 10.58
N ALA A 368 -2.19 -11.63 10.31
CA ALA A 368 -2.07 -10.17 10.35
C ALA A 368 -1.53 -9.63 11.70
N ASP A 369 -1.98 -10.19 12.82
CA ASP A 369 -1.59 -9.75 14.16
C ASP A 369 -0.11 -10.02 14.49
N LYS A 370 0.51 -10.93 13.75
CA LYS A 370 1.91 -11.34 13.96
C LYS A 370 2.89 -10.63 13.05
N ILE A 371 2.40 -9.79 12.15
CA ILE A 371 3.22 -8.97 11.25
C ILE A 371 3.41 -7.60 11.91
N THR A 372 4.64 -7.09 11.92
CA THR A 372 4.95 -5.81 12.55
C THR A 372 4.16 -4.66 11.92
N HIS A 373 4.10 -4.62 10.59
CA HIS A 373 3.38 -3.60 9.86
C HIS A 373 2.84 -4.12 8.53
N ILE A 374 1.54 -4.00 8.35
CA ILE A 374 0.89 -4.23 7.05
C ILE A 374 0.54 -2.86 6.48
N SER A 375 1.23 -2.48 5.39
CA SER A 375 1.00 -1.18 4.76
C SER A 375 -0.38 -1.12 4.12
N THR A 376 -1.07 -0.01 4.35
CA THR A 376 -2.36 0.30 3.72
C THR A 376 -2.20 0.94 2.35
N GLY A 377 -0.95 1.17 1.94
CA GLY A 377 -0.63 2.08 0.84
C GLY A 377 -0.81 1.53 -0.57
N GLY A 378 -0.96 0.24 -0.78
CA GLY A 378 -1.07 -0.32 -2.13
C GLY A 378 0.02 0.18 -3.08
N GLY A 379 -0.37 0.96 -4.10
CA GLY A 379 0.57 1.56 -5.05
C GLY A 379 1.59 2.51 -4.42
N ALA A 380 1.20 3.24 -3.39
CA ALA A 380 2.12 4.11 -2.66
C ALA A 380 3.23 3.32 -1.95
N SER A 381 2.90 2.16 -1.37
CA SER A 381 3.91 1.26 -0.78
C SER A 381 4.90 0.77 -1.82
N LEU A 382 4.43 0.42 -3.00
CA LEU A 382 5.28 -0.04 -4.10
C LEU A 382 6.24 1.06 -4.55
N GLU A 383 5.73 2.27 -4.80
CA GLU A 383 6.56 3.41 -5.18
C GLU A 383 7.55 3.81 -4.07
N PHE A 384 7.17 3.66 -2.82
CA PHE A 384 8.08 3.86 -1.69
C PHE A 384 9.25 2.87 -1.74
N LEU A 385 8.97 1.59 -2.03
CA LEU A 385 9.99 0.55 -2.20
C LEU A 385 10.86 0.77 -3.43
N GLU A 386 10.33 1.43 -4.46
CA GLU A 386 11.11 1.87 -5.62
C GLU A 386 12.11 2.98 -5.29
N GLY A 387 12.04 3.57 -4.11
CA GLY A 387 12.85 4.70 -3.70
C GLY A 387 12.37 6.04 -4.27
N LEU A 388 11.16 6.09 -4.81
CA LEU A 388 10.59 7.31 -5.36
C LEU A 388 10.15 8.27 -4.25
N GLU A 389 10.23 9.56 -4.54
CA GLU A 389 9.67 10.57 -3.69
C GLU A 389 8.14 10.58 -3.85
N LEU A 390 7.43 10.48 -2.73
CA LEU A 390 5.97 10.53 -2.72
C LEU A 390 5.52 11.97 -2.50
N PRO A 391 4.82 12.59 -3.47
CA PRO A 391 4.43 14.01 -3.37
C PRO A 391 3.66 14.36 -2.10
N GLY A 392 2.76 13.47 -1.66
CA GLY A 392 1.94 13.68 -0.46
C GLY A 392 2.72 13.58 0.86
N ILE A 393 3.97 13.11 0.81
CA ILE A 393 4.89 13.09 1.96
C ILE A 393 5.94 14.18 1.80
N ALA A 394 6.49 14.35 0.60
CA ALA A 394 7.50 15.37 0.30
C ALA A 394 7.04 16.79 0.64
N CYS A 395 5.74 17.07 0.46
CA CYS A 395 5.13 18.36 0.77
C CYS A 395 5.02 18.66 2.27
N LEU A 396 5.21 17.68 3.14
CA LEU A 396 5.13 17.84 4.59
C LEU A 396 6.40 18.48 5.16
N GLN A 397 6.24 19.23 6.23
CA GLN A 397 7.36 19.88 6.92
C GLN A 397 8.29 18.85 7.56
N ASP A 398 9.58 19.07 7.40
CA ASP A 398 10.61 18.31 8.06
C ASP A 398 10.66 18.65 9.56
N LYS A 399 11.02 17.66 10.38
CA LYS A 399 11.17 17.80 11.83
C LYS A 399 12.55 18.33 12.18
#